data_a82019bd01ac51d09a3d17eb5ee07793
#
_entry.id   a82019bd01ac51d09a3d17eb5ee07793
#
_cell.length_a   1.000
_cell.length_b   1.000
_cell.length_c   1.000
_cell.angle_alpha   90.00
_cell.angle_beta   90.00
_cell.angle_gamma   90.00
#
_symmetry.space_group_name_H-M   'P 1'
#
loop_
_entity.id
_entity.type
_entity.pdbx_description
1 polymer ?
#
loop_
_entity_poly.entity_id
_entity_poly.type
_entity_poly.pdbx_seq_one_letter_code
_entity_poly.pdbx_strand_id
1 'polypeptide(L)'
;MPTAFFDVDETLMSAKTMLSFRTWWDTRSGGDTTWLQELLHSPSDRMEKNRAYYRRFAGVPHGLFLAAGHEWYEDHRRGPAPFVVAGLRALRRHRAAGHRIVLVSGSHRACLDPIARDLGVDDVLCTELDVDEEGVLTGEIIRPMIGEAKATAVTAVLAESGTPPELCFAYGDHSSDLPLLSMVGTPMVVGEDPVLLSHARDRGWPVLPATAGPPQGSWSLLRTG
;
A
#
# COMPACT_ATOMS: atom_id res chain seq x y z
N MET A 1 -4.44 10.13 20.10
CA MET A 1 -5.46 9.24 19.49
C MET A 1 -4.73 8.05 18.88
N PRO A 2 -5.11 6.79 19.18
CA PRO A 2 -4.45 5.63 18.59
C PRO A 2 -4.46 5.66 17.07
N THR A 3 -3.38 5.17 16.47
CA THR A 3 -3.22 5.13 15.00
C THR A 3 -3.07 3.68 14.55
N ALA A 4 -3.75 3.32 13.46
CA ALA A 4 -3.62 2.03 12.80
C ALA A 4 -2.92 2.23 11.45
N PHE A 5 -1.73 1.68 11.31
CA PHE A 5 -0.93 1.71 10.11
C PHE A 5 -1.18 0.45 9.28
N PHE A 6 -1.47 0.60 8.01
CA PHE A 6 -1.72 -0.53 7.11
C PHE A 6 -0.76 -0.49 5.92
N ASP A 7 -0.04 -1.58 5.69
CA ASP A 7 0.42 -1.86 4.34
C ASP A 7 -0.79 -2.10 3.42
N VAL A 8 -0.59 -2.02 2.12
CA VAL A 8 -1.69 -2.07 1.15
C VAL A 8 -1.69 -3.34 0.33
N ASP A 9 -0.55 -3.63 -0.32
CA ASP A 9 -0.39 -4.77 -1.22
C ASP A 9 -0.50 -6.07 -0.40
N GLU A 10 -1.39 -6.98 -0.80
CA GLU A 10 -1.61 -8.26 -0.12
C GLU A 10 -2.00 -8.16 1.38
N THR A 11 -2.13 -6.93 1.92
CA THR A 11 -2.64 -6.63 3.27
C THR A 11 -4.08 -6.12 3.26
N LEU A 12 -4.41 -5.13 2.41
CA LEU A 12 -5.75 -4.61 2.17
C LEU A 12 -6.28 -4.99 0.79
N MET A 13 -5.44 -4.82 -0.22
CA MET A 13 -5.70 -5.24 -1.60
C MET A 13 -5.19 -6.66 -1.80
N SER A 14 -5.90 -7.47 -2.59
CA SER A 14 -5.48 -8.85 -2.88
C SER A 14 -4.40 -8.95 -3.96
N ALA A 15 -3.91 -7.82 -4.45
CA ALA A 15 -2.90 -7.72 -5.49
C ALA A 15 -1.79 -6.75 -5.10
N LYS A 16 -0.63 -6.89 -5.75
CA LYS A 16 0.42 -5.87 -5.74
C LYS A 16 -0.01 -4.73 -6.65
N THR A 17 -0.40 -3.61 -6.04
CA THR A 17 -1.04 -2.48 -6.72
C THR A 17 -0.20 -1.94 -7.87
N MET A 18 1.11 -1.76 -7.68
CA MET A 18 2.01 -1.31 -8.74
C MET A 18 2.01 -2.24 -9.95
N LEU A 19 2.08 -3.56 -9.73
CA LEU A 19 2.14 -4.53 -10.82
C LEU A 19 0.81 -4.63 -11.56
N SER A 20 -0.30 -4.65 -10.81
CA SER A 20 -1.65 -4.66 -11.35
C SER A 20 -1.93 -3.39 -12.17
N PHE A 21 -1.58 -2.22 -11.63
CA PHE A 21 -1.70 -0.94 -12.32
C PHE A 21 -0.88 -0.92 -13.62
N ARG A 22 0.38 -1.39 -13.57
CA ARG A 22 1.23 -1.39 -14.75
C ARG A 22 0.69 -2.30 -15.85
N THR A 23 0.23 -3.50 -15.51
CA THR A 23 -0.39 -4.42 -16.47
C THR A 23 -1.63 -3.80 -17.11
N TRP A 24 -2.47 -3.15 -16.29
CA TRP A 24 -3.66 -2.43 -16.76
C TRP A 24 -3.29 -1.26 -17.69
N TRP A 25 -2.27 -0.47 -17.32
CA TRP A 25 -1.75 0.65 -18.12
C TRP A 25 -1.23 0.18 -19.48
N ASP A 26 -0.34 -0.79 -19.49
CA ASP A 26 0.27 -1.30 -20.71
C ASP A 26 -0.78 -1.91 -21.66
N THR A 27 -1.73 -2.67 -21.13
CA THR A 27 -2.83 -3.23 -21.91
C THR A 27 -3.65 -2.15 -22.62
N ARG A 28 -3.94 -1.04 -21.95
CA ARG A 28 -4.73 0.07 -22.53
C ARG A 28 -3.92 0.93 -23.52
N SER A 29 -2.64 1.08 -23.29
CA SER A 29 -1.75 1.84 -24.19
C SER A 29 -1.20 1.02 -25.35
N GLY A 30 -1.57 -0.26 -25.48
CA GLY A 30 -1.03 -1.18 -26.51
C GLY A 30 0.44 -1.53 -26.28
N GLY A 31 0.93 -1.39 -25.05
CA GLY A 31 2.30 -1.71 -24.66
C GLY A 31 2.51 -3.19 -24.39
N ASP A 32 3.77 -3.61 -24.48
CA ASP A 32 4.20 -4.96 -24.10
C ASP A 32 4.41 -5.04 -22.58
N THR A 33 3.93 -6.11 -21.95
CA THR A 33 4.09 -6.38 -20.51
C THR A 33 5.23 -7.36 -20.19
N THR A 34 5.89 -7.92 -21.18
CA THR A 34 6.96 -8.93 -20.99
C THR A 34 8.12 -8.40 -20.17
N TRP A 35 8.49 -7.13 -20.38
CA TRP A 35 9.54 -6.47 -19.60
C TRP A 35 9.28 -6.49 -18.08
N LEU A 36 8.00 -6.45 -17.65
CA LEU A 36 7.65 -6.47 -16.24
C LEU A 36 8.00 -7.82 -15.61
N GLN A 37 7.74 -8.90 -16.35
CA GLN A 37 8.15 -10.24 -15.92
C GLN A 37 9.67 -10.37 -15.86
N GLU A 38 10.38 -9.87 -16.87
CA GLU A 38 11.84 -9.83 -16.90
C GLU A 38 12.41 -9.07 -15.71
N LEU A 39 11.84 -7.88 -15.40
CA LEU A 39 12.23 -7.07 -14.25
C LEU A 39 12.03 -7.82 -12.93
N LEU A 40 10.89 -8.49 -12.74
CA LEU A 40 10.60 -9.24 -11.53
C LEU A 40 11.57 -10.41 -11.32
N HIS A 41 11.99 -11.08 -12.40
CA HIS A 41 12.95 -12.20 -12.36
C HIS A 41 14.41 -11.76 -12.41
N SER A 42 14.70 -10.47 -12.61
CA SER A 42 16.09 -9.98 -12.64
C SER A 42 16.78 -10.20 -11.28
N PRO A 43 18.11 -10.33 -11.25
CA PRO A 43 18.88 -10.48 -10.01
C PRO A 43 19.03 -9.17 -9.23
N SER A 44 18.53 -8.04 -9.78
CA SER A 44 18.58 -6.71 -9.16
C SER A 44 17.89 -6.68 -7.80
N ASP A 45 18.36 -5.83 -6.91
CA ASP A 45 17.72 -5.62 -5.63
C ASP A 45 16.34 -4.92 -5.78
N ARG A 46 15.59 -4.87 -4.67
CA ARG A 46 14.23 -4.31 -4.66
C ARG A 46 14.20 -2.82 -5.03
N MET A 47 15.23 -2.06 -4.64
CA MET A 47 15.31 -0.62 -4.93
C MET A 47 15.60 -0.38 -6.41
N GLU A 48 16.51 -1.16 -7.00
CA GLU A 48 16.80 -1.09 -8.44
C GLU A 48 15.56 -1.46 -9.27
N LYS A 49 14.86 -2.52 -8.90
CA LYS A 49 13.58 -2.91 -9.53
C LYS A 49 12.56 -1.78 -9.46
N ASN A 50 12.45 -1.12 -8.31
CA ASN A 50 11.53 -0.01 -8.13
C ASN A 50 11.87 1.18 -9.04
N ARG A 51 13.16 1.55 -9.12
CA ARG A 51 13.63 2.60 -10.04
C ARG A 51 13.37 2.26 -11.51
N ALA A 52 13.67 1.02 -11.89
CA ALA A 52 13.43 0.57 -13.27
C ALA A 52 11.93 0.61 -13.63
N TYR A 53 11.06 0.27 -12.68
CA TYR A 53 9.62 0.37 -12.83
C TYR A 53 9.19 1.82 -13.09
N TYR A 54 9.61 2.77 -12.26
CA TYR A 54 9.17 4.16 -12.36
C TYR A 54 9.74 4.90 -13.58
N ARG A 55 10.95 4.56 -14.02
CA ARG A 55 11.53 5.10 -15.27
C ARG A 55 10.68 4.85 -16.51
N ARG A 56 9.82 3.83 -16.46
CA ARG A 56 8.85 3.55 -17.55
C ARG A 56 7.69 4.54 -17.61
N PHE A 57 7.57 5.43 -16.65
CA PHE A 57 6.60 6.53 -16.66
C PHE A 57 7.24 7.89 -16.94
N ALA A 58 8.54 7.95 -17.23
CA ALA A 58 9.18 9.19 -17.66
C ALA A 58 8.47 9.78 -18.87
N GLY A 59 8.21 11.08 -18.86
CA GLY A 59 7.48 11.79 -19.91
C GLY A 59 5.94 11.72 -19.79
N VAL A 60 5.39 11.02 -18.81
CA VAL A 60 3.94 10.95 -18.60
C VAL A 60 3.48 12.17 -17.78
N PRO A 61 2.48 12.96 -18.24
CA PRO A 61 1.90 14.04 -17.45
C PRO A 61 1.36 13.50 -16.13
N HIS A 62 1.74 14.12 -15.00
CA HIS A 62 1.39 13.65 -13.66
C HIS A 62 -0.13 13.56 -13.46
N GLY A 63 -0.89 14.56 -13.97
CA GLY A 63 -2.35 14.53 -13.91
C GLY A 63 -2.97 13.33 -14.65
N LEU A 64 -2.41 12.95 -15.81
CA LEU A 64 -2.84 11.74 -16.54
C LEU A 64 -2.53 10.47 -15.74
N PHE A 65 -1.35 10.42 -15.12
CA PHE A 65 -0.96 9.29 -14.27
C PHE A 65 -1.91 9.09 -13.08
N LEU A 66 -2.29 10.18 -12.40
CA LEU A 66 -3.26 10.14 -11.30
C LEU A 66 -4.65 9.72 -11.79
N ALA A 67 -5.12 10.26 -12.91
CA ALA A 67 -6.41 9.90 -13.49
C ALA A 67 -6.48 8.42 -13.87
N ALA A 68 -5.41 7.90 -14.48
CA ALA A 68 -5.30 6.49 -14.82
C ALA A 68 -5.35 5.58 -13.58
N GLY A 69 -4.77 6.01 -12.46
CA GLY A 69 -4.88 5.29 -11.19
C GLY A 69 -6.32 5.16 -10.69
N HIS A 70 -7.13 6.20 -10.87
CA HIS A 70 -8.55 6.17 -10.56
C HIS A 70 -9.31 5.16 -11.43
N GLU A 71 -9.07 5.18 -12.75
CA GLU A 71 -9.71 4.25 -13.68
C GLU A 71 -9.31 2.80 -13.38
N TRP A 72 -8.03 2.55 -13.15
CA TRP A 72 -7.52 1.25 -12.74
C TRP A 72 -8.22 0.74 -11.47
N TYR A 73 -8.33 1.60 -10.45
CA TYR A 73 -8.96 1.21 -9.20
C TYR A 73 -10.44 0.89 -9.38
N GLU A 74 -11.17 1.68 -10.17
CA GLU A 74 -12.58 1.41 -10.48
C GLU A 74 -12.78 0.08 -11.21
N ASP A 75 -11.86 -0.30 -12.11
CA ASP A 75 -11.88 -1.60 -12.76
C ASP A 75 -11.53 -2.73 -11.76
N HIS A 76 -10.46 -2.54 -10.98
CA HIS A 76 -9.97 -3.54 -10.04
C HIS A 76 -11.00 -3.86 -8.94
N ARG A 77 -11.61 -2.84 -8.34
CA ARG A 77 -12.59 -3.02 -7.24
C ARG A 77 -13.87 -3.75 -7.63
N ARG A 78 -14.19 -3.80 -8.92
CA ARG A 78 -15.33 -4.56 -9.47
C ARG A 78 -15.00 -6.04 -9.71
N GLY A 79 -13.76 -6.42 -9.56
CA GLY A 79 -13.32 -7.80 -9.67
C GLY A 79 -13.93 -8.71 -8.59
N PRO A 80 -13.82 -10.04 -8.76
CA PRO A 80 -14.45 -11.01 -7.86
C PRO A 80 -13.84 -11.03 -6.45
N ALA A 81 -12.59 -10.66 -6.31
CA ALA A 81 -11.85 -10.74 -5.04
C ALA A 81 -10.79 -9.64 -4.90
N PRO A 82 -11.17 -8.34 -4.94
CA PRO A 82 -10.21 -7.24 -4.99
C PRO A 82 -9.51 -6.95 -3.65
N PHE A 83 -10.04 -7.47 -2.53
CA PHE A 83 -9.57 -7.13 -1.19
C PHE A 83 -9.20 -8.34 -0.34
N VAL A 84 -8.29 -8.13 0.60
CA VAL A 84 -8.02 -9.06 1.70
C VAL A 84 -9.07 -8.85 2.78
N VAL A 85 -9.94 -9.84 2.98
CA VAL A 85 -11.12 -9.74 3.85
C VAL A 85 -10.76 -9.41 5.29
N ALA A 86 -9.70 -10.04 5.84
CA ALA A 86 -9.28 -9.81 7.21
C ALA A 86 -8.71 -8.40 7.41
N GLY A 87 -7.92 -7.89 6.46
CA GLY A 87 -7.39 -6.52 6.45
C GLY A 87 -8.52 -5.49 6.46
N LEU A 88 -9.51 -5.64 5.55
CA LEU A 88 -10.66 -4.74 5.53
C LEU A 88 -11.50 -4.77 6.82
N ARG A 89 -11.68 -5.94 7.41
CA ARG A 89 -12.40 -6.06 8.69
C ARG A 89 -11.65 -5.35 9.81
N ALA A 90 -10.33 -5.44 9.82
CA ALA A 90 -9.49 -4.72 10.77
C ALA A 90 -9.61 -3.20 10.58
N LEU A 91 -9.49 -2.70 9.36
CA LEU A 91 -9.63 -1.29 9.05
C LEU A 91 -11.00 -0.73 9.52
N ARG A 92 -12.09 -1.45 9.25
CA ARG A 92 -13.44 -1.05 9.70
C ARG A 92 -13.55 -0.99 11.22
N ARG A 93 -12.94 -1.94 11.95
CA ARG A 93 -12.93 -1.92 13.42
C ARG A 93 -12.20 -0.70 13.94
N HIS A 94 -11.05 -0.33 13.35
CA HIS A 94 -10.33 0.86 13.74
C HIS A 94 -11.11 2.13 13.47
N ARG A 95 -11.78 2.25 12.32
CA ARG A 95 -12.69 3.38 12.05
C ARG A 95 -13.81 3.48 13.07
N ALA A 96 -14.48 2.37 13.37
CA ALA A 96 -15.57 2.33 14.35
C ALA A 96 -15.09 2.70 15.77
N ALA A 97 -13.83 2.44 16.08
CA ALA A 97 -13.18 2.83 17.34
C ALA A 97 -12.66 4.29 17.34
N GLY A 98 -12.80 5.03 16.25
CA GLY A 98 -12.30 6.40 16.13
C GLY A 98 -10.77 6.50 16.05
N HIS A 99 -10.07 5.46 15.62
CA HIS A 99 -8.64 5.49 15.43
C HIS A 99 -8.29 6.20 14.12
N ARG A 100 -7.15 6.93 14.09
CA ARG A 100 -6.56 7.43 12.85
C ARG A 100 -6.08 6.26 12.01
N ILE A 101 -6.35 6.27 10.71
CA ILE A 101 -5.96 5.23 9.76
C ILE A 101 -4.96 5.80 8.78
N VAL A 102 -3.80 5.15 8.66
CA VAL A 102 -2.71 5.57 7.80
C VAL A 102 -2.28 4.42 6.90
N LEU A 103 -2.26 4.62 5.59
CA LEU A 103 -1.64 3.69 4.66
C LEU A 103 -0.13 3.91 4.61
N VAL A 104 0.65 2.82 4.58
CA VAL A 104 2.12 2.86 4.50
C VAL A 104 2.58 1.88 3.44
N SER A 105 2.77 2.33 2.20
CA SER A 105 2.99 1.44 1.05
C SER A 105 4.15 1.88 0.16
N GLY A 106 4.87 0.91 -0.39
CA GLY A 106 5.87 1.13 -1.43
C GLY A 106 5.30 1.57 -2.78
N SER A 107 3.97 1.55 -2.93
CA SER A 107 3.26 2.02 -4.12
C SER A 107 3.24 3.55 -4.21
N HIS A 108 2.51 4.11 -5.15
CA HIS A 108 2.48 5.55 -5.48
C HIS A 108 1.06 6.12 -5.40
N ARG A 109 0.96 7.45 -5.36
CA ARG A 109 -0.30 8.19 -5.22
C ARG A 109 -1.38 7.78 -6.22
N ALA A 110 -1.03 7.53 -7.48
CA ALA A 110 -2.02 7.14 -8.49
C ALA A 110 -2.79 5.87 -8.09
N CYS A 111 -2.12 4.88 -7.48
CA CYS A 111 -2.79 3.69 -6.96
C CYS A 111 -3.47 3.95 -5.62
N LEU A 112 -2.82 4.68 -4.72
CA LEU A 112 -3.23 4.73 -3.31
C LEU A 112 -4.31 5.76 -3.00
N ASP A 113 -4.35 6.90 -3.71
CA ASP A 113 -5.34 7.94 -3.44
C ASP A 113 -6.80 7.48 -3.69
N PRO A 114 -7.12 6.74 -4.78
CA PRO A 114 -8.47 6.20 -4.94
C PRO A 114 -8.81 5.15 -3.87
N ILE A 115 -7.85 4.29 -3.47
CA ILE A 115 -8.03 3.32 -2.39
C ILE A 115 -8.29 4.04 -1.07
N ALA A 116 -7.47 5.02 -0.71
CA ALA A 116 -7.59 5.79 0.52
C ALA A 116 -8.94 6.51 0.61
N ARG A 117 -9.38 7.11 -0.49
CA ARG A 117 -10.69 7.79 -0.57
C ARG A 117 -11.84 6.83 -0.37
N ASP A 118 -11.82 5.67 -1.02
CA ASP A 118 -12.88 4.66 -0.92
C ASP A 118 -12.94 4.04 0.48
N LEU A 119 -11.78 3.74 1.07
CA LEU A 119 -11.68 3.16 2.42
C LEU A 119 -11.81 4.20 3.54
N GLY A 120 -11.80 5.49 3.21
CA GLY A 120 -11.88 6.62 4.16
C GLY A 120 -10.69 6.65 5.11
N VAL A 121 -9.51 6.59 4.54
CA VAL A 121 -8.22 6.66 5.23
C VAL A 121 -7.86 8.12 5.48
N ASP A 122 -7.24 8.40 6.60
CA ASP A 122 -6.88 9.77 7.00
C ASP A 122 -5.58 10.25 6.33
N ASP A 123 -4.59 9.36 6.14
CA ASP A 123 -3.30 9.71 5.54
C ASP A 123 -2.69 8.57 4.71
N VAL A 124 -1.82 8.96 3.78
CA VAL A 124 -1.08 8.04 2.90
C VAL A 124 0.40 8.36 2.91
N LEU A 125 1.21 7.44 3.41
CA LEU A 125 2.66 7.42 3.33
C LEU A 125 3.06 6.48 2.19
N CYS A 126 3.64 7.02 1.14
CA CYS A 126 3.92 6.25 -0.08
C CYS A 126 5.23 6.69 -0.75
N THR A 127 5.64 5.93 -1.77
CA THR A 127 6.74 6.35 -2.63
C THR A 127 6.39 7.66 -3.34
N GLU A 128 7.27 8.65 -3.23
CA GLU A 128 7.15 9.95 -3.88
C GLU A 128 7.96 9.98 -5.17
N LEU A 129 7.29 10.34 -6.25
CA LEU A 129 7.86 10.45 -7.58
C LEU A 129 8.25 11.90 -7.87
N ASP A 130 9.32 12.04 -8.65
CA ASP A 130 9.77 13.34 -9.11
C ASP A 130 8.92 13.81 -10.30
N VAL A 131 8.49 15.07 -10.23
CA VAL A 131 7.67 15.76 -11.23
C VAL A 131 8.38 17.06 -11.57
N ASP A 132 8.65 17.28 -12.84
CA ASP A 132 9.30 18.51 -13.32
C ASP A 132 8.39 19.75 -13.27
N GLU A 133 8.95 20.89 -13.66
CA GLU A 133 8.24 22.19 -13.66
C GLU A 133 7.08 22.23 -14.64
N GLU A 134 7.08 21.38 -15.67
CA GLU A 134 6.01 21.23 -16.65
C GLU A 134 4.90 20.28 -16.17
N GLY A 135 5.04 19.68 -14.98
CA GLY A 135 4.08 18.75 -14.41
C GLY A 135 4.16 17.34 -15.01
N VAL A 136 5.34 16.94 -15.48
CA VAL A 136 5.61 15.65 -16.12
C VAL A 136 6.48 14.79 -15.20
N LEU A 137 6.20 13.49 -15.14
CA LEU A 137 7.02 12.54 -14.38
C LEU A 137 8.41 12.42 -15.01
N THR A 138 9.46 12.61 -14.21
CA THR A 138 10.85 12.40 -14.66
C THR A 138 11.22 10.93 -14.74
N GLY A 139 10.45 10.07 -14.04
CA GLY A 139 10.76 8.65 -13.86
C GLY A 139 11.66 8.36 -12.67
N GLU A 140 12.09 9.39 -11.93
CA GLU A 140 12.91 9.23 -10.74
C GLU A 140 12.06 9.22 -9.45
N ILE A 141 12.63 8.68 -8.37
CA ILE A 141 12.03 8.59 -7.05
C ILE A 141 12.68 9.62 -6.13
N ILE A 142 11.88 10.52 -5.56
CA ILE A 142 12.34 11.46 -4.52
C ILE A 142 12.53 10.72 -3.20
N ARG A 143 11.50 9.95 -2.80
CA ARG A 143 11.50 9.23 -1.52
C ARG A 143 10.85 7.86 -1.67
N PRO A 144 11.61 6.77 -1.55
CA PRO A 144 11.05 5.43 -1.52
C PRO A 144 10.36 5.16 -0.18
N MET A 145 9.30 4.31 -0.19
CA MET A 145 8.58 3.91 1.03
C MET A 145 8.67 2.38 1.22
N ILE A 146 9.90 1.88 1.39
CA ILE A 146 10.21 0.45 1.48
C ILE A 146 11.12 0.19 2.68
N GLY A 147 10.90 -0.90 3.39
CA GLY A 147 11.75 -1.32 4.51
C GLY A 147 11.86 -0.27 5.61
N GLU A 148 13.09 0.12 5.97
CA GLU A 148 13.36 1.12 7.02
C GLU A 148 12.72 2.49 6.75
N ALA A 149 12.49 2.85 5.49
CA ALA A 149 11.80 4.10 5.16
C ALA A 149 10.35 4.11 5.68
N LYS A 150 9.66 2.96 5.73
CA LYS A 150 8.34 2.86 6.37
C LYS A 150 8.42 3.17 7.86
N ALA A 151 9.39 2.60 8.58
CA ALA A 151 9.59 2.86 10.00
C ALA A 151 9.91 4.34 10.27
N THR A 152 10.79 4.94 9.48
CA THR A 152 11.15 6.36 9.58
C THR A 152 9.93 7.26 9.38
N ALA A 153 9.10 6.99 8.37
CA ALA A 153 7.90 7.78 8.09
C ALA A 153 6.86 7.65 9.22
N VAL A 154 6.68 6.45 9.76
CA VAL A 154 5.79 6.21 10.90
C VAL A 154 6.29 6.90 12.16
N THR A 155 7.62 6.90 12.43
CA THR A 155 8.20 7.66 13.54
C THR A 155 7.84 9.14 13.46
N ALA A 156 7.90 9.74 12.28
CA ALA A 156 7.55 11.15 12.08
C ALA A 156 6.06 11.40 12.39
N VAL A 157 5.16 10.54 11.93
CA VAL A 157 3.70 10.64 12.21
C VAL A 157 3.41 10.50 13.71
N LEU A 158 4.08 9.58 14.40
CA LEU A 158 3.91 9.37 15.83
C LEU A 158 4.43 10.56 16.65
N ALA A 159 5.58 11.11 16.24
CA ALA A 159 6.15 12.30 16.88
C ALA A 159 5.26 13.54 16.72
N GLU A 160 4.71 13.75 15.51
CA GLU A 160 3.80 14.86 15.23
C GLU A 160 2.49 14.75 16.04
N SER A 161 1.92 13.55 16.12
CA SER A 161 0.67 13.32 16.83
C SER A 161 0.81 13.22 18.35
N GLY A 162 2.03 13.05 18.87
CA GLY A 162 2.30 12.76 20.28
C GLY A 162 1.70 11.42 20.74
N THR A 163 1.35 10.52 19.83
CA THR A 163 0.71 9.24 20.18
C THR A 163 1.77 8.23 20.60
N PRO A 164 1.67 7.62 21.79
CA PRO A 164 2.58 6.56 22.20
C PRO A 164 2.51 5.35 21.23
N PRO A 165 3.64 4.83 20.75
CA PRO A 165 3.67 3.68 19.84
C PRO A 165 2.96 2.45 20.42
N GLU A 166 2.98 2.26 21.74
CA GLU A 166 2.35 1.16 22.45
C GLU A 166 0.83 1.11 22.28
N LEU A 167 0.21 2.24 21.97
CA LEU A 167 -1.23 2.36 21.71
C LEU A 167 -1.58 2.18 20.23
N CYS A 168 -0.58 1.99 19.37
CA CYS A 168 -0.76 1.93 17.93
C CYS A 168 -0.78 0.49 17.42
N PHE A 169 -1.27 0.35 16.20
CA PHE A 169 -1.46 -0.91 15.49
C PHE A 169 -0.74 -0.87 14.15
N ALA A 170 -0.20 -1.99 13.68
CA ALA A 170 0.35 -2.09 12.33
C ALA A 170 -0.02 -3.42 11.69
N TYR A 171 -0.27 -3.40 10.38
CA TYR A 171 -0.65 -4.54 9.57
C TYR A 171 0.30 -4.63 8.37
N GLY A 172 0.83 -5.81 8.10
CA GLY A 172 1.74 -6.06 6.98
C GLY A 172 1.81 -7.53 6.61
N ASP A 173 2.11 -7.80 5.34
CA ASP A 173 2.10 -9.15 4.75
C ASP A 173 3.50 -9.68 4.43
N HIS A 174 4.52 -8.82 4.33
CA HIS A 174 5.83 -9.16 3.81
C HIS A 174 6.95 -8.79 4.79
N SER A 175 8.07 -9.52 4.75
CA SER A 175 9.25 -9.28 5.60
C SER A 175 9.79 -7.85 5.55
N SER A 176 9.57 -7.11 4.46
CA SER A 176 9.89 -5.67 4.40
C SER A 176 9.06 -4.79 5.34
N ASP A 177 8.00 -5.31 5.94
CA ASP A 177 7.16 -4.60 6.91
C ASP A 177 7.61 -4.83 8.36
N LEU A 178 8.59 -5.71 8.55
CA LEU A 178 9.11 -6.02 9.88
C LEU A 178 9.56 -4.78 10.66
N PRO A 179 10.26 -3.78 10.07
CA PRO A 179 10.58 -2.55 10.76
C PRO A 179 9.33 -1.81 11.25
N LEU A 180 8.31 -1.66 10.40
CA LEU A 180 7.02 -1.04 10.75
C LEU A 180 6.31 -1.81 11.87
N LEU A 181 6.16 -3.13 11.73
CA LEU A 181 5.47 -3.98 12.70
C LEU A 181 6.14 -3.97 14.07
N SER A 182 7.47 -3.84 14.11
CA SER A 182 8.25 -3.83 15.35
C SER A 182 8.15 -2.52 16.14
N MET A 183 7.57 -1.46 15.57
CA MET A 183 7.48 -0.13 16.20
C MET A 183 6.25 0.07 17.05
N VAL A 184 5.23 -0.77 16.91
CA VAL A 184 3.91 -0.55 17.52
C VAL A 184 3.62 -1.56 18.63
N GLY A 185 2.70 -1.23 19.54
CA GLY A 185 2.30 -2.14 20.61
C GLY A 185 1.45 -3.32 20.13
N THR A 186 0.78 -3.19 18.98
CA THR A 186 -0.09 -4.26 18.46
C THR A 186 0.18 -4.51 16.97
N PRO A 187 1.25 -5.25 16.64
CA PRO A 187 1.51 -5.69 15.27
C PRO A 187 0.62 -6.86 14.87
N MET A 188 0.22 -6.90 13.62
CA MET A 188 -0.59 -7.96 13.01
C MET A 188 0.06 -8.41 11.70
N VAL A 189 0.41 -9.67 11.60
CA VAL A 189 0.87 -10.26 10.34
C VAL A 189 -0.35 -10.66 9.51
N VAL A 190 -0.32 -10.38 8.21
CA VAL A 190 -1.34 -10.83 7.26
C VAL A 190 -0.69 -11.81 6.30
N GLY A 191 -1.29 -12.97 6.09
CA GLY A 191 -0.77 -13.97 5.16
C GLY A 191 0.29 -14.89 5.72
N GLU A 192 1.22 -15.34 4.87
CA GLU A 192 2.05 -16.51 5.14
C GLU A 192 3.54 -16.30 4.82
N ASP A 193 4.04 -15.03 4.83
CA ASP A 193 5.47 -14.78 4.64
C ASP A 193 6.29 -15.53 5.69
N PRO A 194 7.23 -16.41 5.30
CA PRO A 194 7.93 -17.28 6.25
C PRO A 194 8.73 -16.53 7.31
N VAL A 195 9.30 -15.36 6.94
CA VAL A 195 10.09 -14.53 7.84
C VAL A 195 9.17 -13.88 8.88
N LEU A 196 8.04 -13.29 8.43
CA LEU A 196 7.06 -12.70 9.34
C LEU A 196 6.42 -13.75 10.24
N LEU A 197 6.10 -14.95 9.74
CA LEU A 197 5.57 -16.05 10.56
C LEU A 197 6.55 -16.52 11.61
N SER A 198 7.86 -16.54 11.33
CA SER A 198 8.87 -16.84 12.34
C SER A 198 8.87 -15.79 13.44
N HIS A 199 8.94 -14.51 13.08
CA HIS A 199 8.88 -13.41 14.05
C HIS A 199 7.56 -13.38 14.84
N ALA A 200 6.43 -13.67 14.19
CA ALA A 200 5.14 -13.74 14.85
C ALA A 200 5.10 -14.83 15.94
N ARG A 201 5.64 -16.01 15.65
CA ARG A 201 5.74 -17.09 16.64
C ARG A 201 6.63 -16.73 17.81
N ASP A 202 7.80 -16.16 17.55
CA ASP A 202 8.78 -15.81 18.58
C ASP A 202 8.29 -14.70 19.51
N ARG A 203 7.45 -13.81 19.01
CA ARG A 203 6.98 -12.62 19.73
C ARG A 203 5.49 -12.66 20.12
N GLY A 204 4.78 -13.73 19.78
CA GLY A 204 3.36 -13.88 20.03
C GLY A 204 2.48 -12.91 19.23
N TRP A 205 2.92 -12.52 18.03
CA TRP A 205 2.12 -11.62 17.17
C TRP A 205 0.96 -12.38 16.52
N PRO A 206 -0.25 -11.82 16.51
CA PRO A 206 -1.38 -12.42 15.80
C PRO A 206 -1.14 -12.49 14.29
N VAL A 207 -1.64 -13.57 13.68
CA VAL A 207 -1.61 -13.79 12.23
C VAL A 207 -3.03 -13.82 11.69
N LEU A 208 -3.29 -13.05 10.66
CA LEU A 208 -4.56 -12.96 9.96
C LEU A 208 -4.46 -13.66 8.59
N PRO A 209 -5.52 -14.34 8.13
CA PRO A 209 -5.50 -14.96 6.81
C PRO A 209 -5.58 -13.90 5.69
N ALA A 210 -4.78 -14.08 4.63
CA ALA A 210 -4.82 -13.25 3.43
C ALA A 210 -5.89 -13.70 2.41
N THR A 211 -7.03 -14.19 2.90
CA THR A 211 -8.12 -14.63 2.02
C THR A 211 -8.70 -13.46 1.25
N ALA A 212 -8.61 -13.54 -0.08
CA ALA A 212 -9.20 -12.56 -0.98
C ALA A 212 -10.72 -12.74 -1.12
N GLY A 213 -11.44 -11.64 -1.28
CA GLY A 213 -12.89 -11.68 -1.43
C GLY A 213 -13.49 -10.34 -1.88
N PRO A 214 -14.78 -10.33 -2.21
CA PRO A 214 -15.49 -9.10 -2.51
C PRO A 214 -15.61 -8.24 -1.25
N PRO A 215 -15.83 -6.93 -1.41
CA PRO A 215 -16.13 -6.05 -0.29
C PRO A 215 -17.43 -6.55 0.38
N GLN A 216 -17.33 -6.97 1.64
CA GLN A 216 -18.50 -7.45 2.39
C GLN A 216 -19.30 -6.25 2.91
N GLY A 217 -20.53 -6.10 2.43
CA GLY A 217 -21.46 -5.03 2.79
C GLY A 217 -21.41 -3.83 1.84
N SER A 218 -22.49 -3.06 1.79
CA SER A 218 -22.57 -1.88 0.92
C SER A 218 -21.62 -0.78 1.42
N TRP A 219 -20.60 -0.48 0.64
CA TRP A 219 -19.68 0.66 0.86
C TRP A 219 -20.41 2.02 0.81
N SER A 220 -21.66 2.04 0.29
CA SER A 220 -22.47 3.25 0.19
C SER A 220 -22.85 3.89 1.53
N LEU A 221 -22.70 3.18 2.66
CA LEU A 221 -23.01 3.72 3.99
C LEU A 221 -21.86 4.53 4.61
N LEU A 222 -20.69 4.61 3.96
CA LEU A 222 -19.56 5.38 4.46
C LEU A 222 -19.51 6.83 3.94
N ARG A 223 -20.48 7.25 3.11
CA ARG A 223 -20.56 8.60 2.53
C ARG A 223 -21.52 9.55 3.25
N THR A 224 -22.06 9.20 4.39
CA THR A 224 -22.95 10.08 5.16
C THR A 224 -22.38 10.32 6.54
N GLY A 225 -21.73 11.44 6.71
CA GLY A 225 -21.28 11.99 7.98
C GLY A 225 -20.36 13.17 7.74
#